data_36ed8252af926a757a412129f0fe0716
#
_entry.id   36ed8252af926a757a412129f0fe0716
#
_cell.length_a   1.000
_cell.length_b   1.000
_cell.length_c   1.000
_cell.angle_alpha   90.00
_cell.angle_beta   90.00
_cell.angle_gamma   90.00
#
_symmetry.space_group_name_H-M   'P 1'
#
loop_
_entity.id
_entity.type
_entity.pdbx_description
1 polymer ?
#
loop_
_entity_poly.entity_id
_entity_poly.type
_entity_poly.pdbx_seq_one_letter_code
_entity_poly.pdbx_strand_id
1 'polypeptide(L)'
;FIISGSKSNVKKLTRQQLVDFKEANYTADNILISVAGKCDEAQIMSVLEPLFAALPGSGRKLIPGRPEFNRCFISKYKDMEQVHLNIAFDNVRSSDEDRYAMYMINSMLGGNLNSRLFQKVREENGLTYSIYSYNSMCDLAGLFHIYASMSAAQTERVYELIFDIIDELNEKGIDGDELFRLKKQTKIELVLGSEAASNTVLNNAKTFLSTGSVISLDEAVEHYNAVTLEQFNRCIRTYLRKDKCSVCLVGNVKDVPVSKLKGHWSNSQSTA
;
A
#
# COMPACT_ATOMS: atom_id res chain seq x y z
N PHE A 1 6.46 0.28 16.62
CA PHE A 1 5.62 -0.48 17.56
C PHE A 1 4.68 -1.40 16.80
N ILE A 2 4.42 -2.61 17.33
CA ILE A 2 3.45 -3.56 16.76
C ILE A 2 2.05 -3.05 17.11
N ILE A 3 1.19 -2.81 16.09
CA ILE A 3 -0.18 -2.28 16.29
C ILE A 3 -1.00 -3.19 17.23
N SER A 4 -0.90 -4.51 17.08
CA SER A 4 -1.56 -5.49 17.96
C SER A 4 -0.98 -5.58 19.37
N GLY A 5 0.07 -4.83 19.65
CA GLY A 5 0.75 -4.83 20.95
C GLY A 5 1.60 -6.06 21.22
N SER A 6 2.30 -6.06 22.34
CA SER A 6 3.01 -7.25 22.81
C SER A 6 2.09 -8.16 23.64
N LYS A 7 2.40 -9.46 23.68
CA LYS A 7 1.68 -10.43 24.53
C LYS A 7 1.57 -9.97 25.99
N SER A 8 2.62 -9.33 26.51
CA SER A 8 2.65 -8.81 27.87
C SER A 8 1.70 -7.61 28.05
N ASN A 9 1.64 -6.70 27.08
CA ASN A 9 0.75 -5.53 27.14
C ASN A 9 -0.72 -5.94 27.02
N VAL A 10 -1.03 -6.83 26.04
CA VAL A 10 -2.39 -7.31 25.85
C VAL A 10 -2.93 -8.04 27.09
N LYS A 11 -2.08 -8.83 27.78
CA LYS A 11 -2.47 -9.49 29.03
C LYS A 11 -2.75 -8.54 30.21
N LYS A 12 -2.21 -7.33 30.17
CA LYS A 12 -2.40 -6.32 31.22
C LYS A 12 -3.59 -5.39 30.95
N LEU A 13 -4.20 -5.45 29.78
CA LEU A 13 -5.37 -4.63 29.44
C LEU A 13 -6.53 -5.03 30.34
N THR A 14 -7.14 -4.04 30.98
CA THR A 14 -8.34 -4.17 31.77
C THR A 14 -9.57 -3.67 31.00
N ARG A 15 -10.77 -4.13 31.40
CA ARG A 15 -12.02 -3.63 30.85
C ARG A 15 -12.13 -2.10 31.02
N GLN A 16 -11.72 -1.58 32.18
CA GLN A 16 -11.80 -0.13 32.45
C GLN A 16 -10.96 0.66 31.46
N GLN A 17 -9.71 0.25 31.20
CA GLN A 17 -8.85 0.91 30.20
C GLN A 17 -9.45 0.94 28.78
N LEU A 18 -10.20 -0.10 28.39
CA LEU A 18 -10.92 -0.13 27.12
C LEU A 18 -12.12 0.84 27.11
N VAL A 19 -12.86 0.92 28.22
CA VAL A 19 -13.98 1.87 28.38
C VAL A 19 -13.45 3.30 28.33
N ASP A 20 -12.40 3.61 29.10
CA ASP A 20 -11.80 4.94 29.16
C ASP A 20 -11.28 5.36 27.77
N PHE A 21 -10.66 4.43 27.03
CA PHE A 21 -10.20 4.69 25.66
C PHE A 21 -11.36 4.97 24.71
N LYS A 22 -12.45 4.19 24.79
CA LYS A 22 -13.66 4.40 23.99
C LYS A 22 -14.27 5.77 24.27
N GLU A 23 -14.45 6.11 25.54
CA GLU A 23 -15.06 7.40 25.95
C GLU A 23 -14.22 8.60 25.49
N ALA A 24 -12.90 8.49 25.55
CA ALA A 24 -11.99 9.54 25.13
C ALA A 24 -11.86 9.72 23.60
N ASN A 25 -12.12 8.67 22.81
CA ASN A 25 -11.80 8.67 21.38
C ASN A 25 -13.03 8.47 20.46
N TYR A 26 -14.12 7.87 20.93
CA TYR A 26 -15.33 7.67 20.14
C TYR A 26 -16.26 8.87 20.33
N THR A 27 -15.92 9.94 19.63
CA THR A 27 -16.60 11.24 19.69
C THR A 27 -17.16 11.59 18.31
N ALA A 28 -18.12 12.51 18.24
CA ALA A 28 -18.79 12.83 16.97
C ALA A 28 -17.82 13.30 15.87
N ASP A 29 -16.75 13.99 16.24
CA ASP A 29 -15.71 14.48 15.29
C ASP A 29 -14.70 13.39 14.85
N ASN A 30 -14.71 12.22 15.50
CA ASN A 30 -13.84 11.08 15.19
C ASN A 30 -14.56 9.90 14.52
N ILE A 31 -15.84 10.04 14.20
CA ILE A 31 -16.66 8.97 13.60
C ILE A 31 -17.13 9.41 12.22
N LEU A 32 -16.85 8.60 11.22
CA LEU A 32 -17.39 8.71 9.87
C LEU A 32 -18.28 7.50 9.59
N ILE A 33 -19.51 7.74 9.15
CA ILE A 33 -20.43 6.72 8.71
C ILE A 33 -20.56 6.81 7.20
N SER A 34 -20.24 5.72 6.49
CA SER A 34 -20.39 5.62 5.04
C SER A 34 -21.45 4.60 4.72
N VAL A 35 -22.39 4.97 3.87
CA VAL A 35 -23.48 4.10 3.41
C VAL A 35 -23.53 4.14 1.89
N ALA A 36 -23.68 2.98 1.26
CA ALA A 36 -23.90 2.87 -0.18
C ALA A 36 -24.84 1.71 -0.50
N GLY A 37 -25.66 1.87 -1.53
CA GLY A 37 -26.63 0.90 -1.98
C GLY A 37 -27.99 1.55 -2.24
N LYS A 38 -29.03 0.72 -2.37
CA LYS A 38 -30.39 1.21 -2.50
C LYS A 38 -30.91 1.63 -1.12
N CYS A 39 -30.69 2.87 -0.74
CA CYS A 39 -31.05 3.41 0.57
C CYS A 39 -31.76 4.77 0.42
N ASP A 40 -32.58 5.12 1.39
CA ASP A 40 -33.20 6.41 1.54
C ASP A 40 -32.48 7.19 2.64
N GLU A 41 -32.00 8.38 2.32
CA GLU A 41 -31.20 9.21 3.24
C GLU A 41 -32.00 9.58 4.49
N ALA A 42 -33.29 9.96 4.34
CA ALA A 42 -34.14 10.36 5.46
C ALA A 42 -34.39 9.18 6.44
N GLN A 43 -34.58 7.96 5.90
CA GLN A 43 -34.68 6.77 6.71
C GLN A 43 -33.40 6.49 7.50
N ILE A 44 -32.23 6.58 6.83
CA ILE A 44 -30.96 6.36 7.49
C ILE A 44 -30.73 7.39 8.58
N MET A 45 -30.96 8.67 8.30
CA MET A 45 -30.80 9.75 9.28
C MET A 45 -31.71 9.57 10.47
N SER A 46 -32.99 9.18 10.25
CA SER A 46 -33.93 8.93 11.33
C SER A 46 -33.50 7.83 12.32
N VAL A 47 -32.68 6.87 11.84
CA VAL A 47 -32.11 5.79 12.66
C VAL A 47 -30.81 6.21 13.32
N LEU A 48 -29.93 6.89 12.58
CA LEU A 48 -28.55 7.21 13.04
C LEU A 48 -28.56 8.41 14.01
N GLU A 49 -29.29 9.47 13.74
CA GLU A 49 -29.32 10.66 14.59
C GLU A 49 -29.58 10.37 16.07
N PRO A 50 -30.65 9.62 16.44
CA PRO A 50 -30.87 9.30 17.84
C PRO A 50 -29.79 8.47 18.51
N LEU A 51 -29.10 7.60 17.73
CA LEU A 51 -28.06 6.73 18.25
C LEU A 51 -26.74 7.47 18.51
N PHE A 52 -26.46 8.51 17.73
CA PHE A 52 -25.20 9.26 17.78
C PHE A 52 -25.33 10.64 18.44
N ALA A 53 -26.56 11.13 18.68
CA ALA A 53 -26.80 12.43 19.31
C ALA A 53 -26.22 12.55 20.72
N ALA A 54 -26.06 11.45 21.45
CA ALA A 54 -25.49 11.41 22.79
C ALA A 54 -23.94 11.33 22.81
N LEU A 55 -23.27 11.27 21.68
CA LEU A 55 -21.82 11.22 21.64
C LEU A 55 -21.23 12.58 22.01
N PRO A 56 -20.10 12.60 22.76
CA PRO A 56 -19.35 13.83 22.99
C PRO A 56 -18.99 14.51 21.67
N GLY A 57 -19.14 15.84 21.59
CA GLY A 57 -18.93 16.60 20.35
C GLY A 57 -17.49 16.64 19.86
N SER A 58 -16.53 16.59 20.81
CA SER A 58 -15.10 16.65 20.47
C SER A 58 -14.26 15.73 21.33
N GLY A 59 -13.31 15.05 20.71
CA GLY A 59 -12.35 14.19 21.35
C GLY A 59 -10.92 14.75 21.30
N ARG A 60 -9.97 13.93 21.77
CA ARG A 60 -8.56 14.26 21.72
C ARG A 60 -8.07 14.25 20.27
N LYS A 61 -7.71 15.40 19.71
CA LYS A 61 -7.02 15.46 18.42
C LYS A 61 -5.55 15.08 18.63
N LEU A 62 -5.17 13.93 18.11
CA LEU A 62 -3.77 13.57 17.97
C LEU A 62 -3.23 14.25 16.70
N ILE A 63 -2.22 15.09 16.85
CA ILE A 63 -1.47 15.64 15.72
C ILE A 63 -0.17 14.83 15.66
N PRO A 64 -0.12 13.75 14.87
CA PRO A 64 1.11 12.97 14.75
C PRO A 64 2.16 13.79 13.99
N GLY A 65 3.42 13.67 14.40
CA GLY A 65 4.54 14.18 13.61
C GLY A 65 4.64 13.44 12.28
N ARG A 66 5.16 14.12 11.26
CA ARG A 66 5.42 13.48 9.96
C ARG A 66 6.48 12.38 10.15
N PRO A 67 6.19 11.13 9.80
CA PRO A 67 7.18 10.05 9.88
C PRO A 67 8.25 10.25 8.80
N GLU A 68 9.48 9.84 9.13
CA GLU A 68 10.59 9.80 8.18
C GLU A 68 10.82 8.37 7.71
N PHE A 69 11.09 8.20 6.41
CA PHE A 69 11.46 6.91 5.86
C PHE A 69 12.93 6.61 6.19
N ASN A 70 13.16 5.60 7.02
CA ASN A 70 14.49 5.16 7.39
C ASN A 70 14.86 3.90 6.61
N ARG A 71 15.83 4.03 5.72
CA ARG A 71 16.34 2.92 4.93
C ARG A 71 17.03 1.88 5.82
N CYS A 72 16.62 0.62 5.72
CA CYS A 72 17.20 -0.47 6.51
C CYS A 72 17.21 -1.79 5.75
N PHE A 73 18.15 -2.68 6.16
CA PHE A 73 18.17 -4.07 5.73
C PHE A 73 18.05 -4.96 6.97
N ILE A 74 16.95 -5.70 7.07
CA ILE A 74 16.64 -6.56 8.21
C ILE A 74 16.54 -8.01 7.73
N SER A 75 17.23 -8.91 8.43
CA SER A 75 17.09 -10.35 8.23
C SER A 75 16.84 -11.02 9.58
N LYS A 76 15.76 -11.80 9.67
CA LYS A 76 15.37 -12.49 10.90
C LYS A 76 15.06 -13.94 10.63
N TYR A 77 15.81 -14.82 11.27
CA TYR A 77 15.49 -16.25 11.26
C TYR A 77 14.18 -16.52 12.00
N LYS A 78 13.34 -17.31 11.39
CA LYS A 78 12.17 -17.92 11.98
C LYS A 78 12.03 -19.34 11.43
N ASP A 79 11.71 -20.29 12.28
CA ASP A 79 11.48 -21.67 11.89
C ASP A 79 10.17 -21.77 11.10
N MET A 80 10.31 -21.77 9.79
CA MET A 80 9.22 -21.86 8.80
C MET A 80 9.82 -22.25 7.44
N GLU A 81 9.02 -22.91 6.63
CA GLU A 81 9.45 -23.50 5.36
C GLU A 81 9.90 -22.42 4.34
N GLN A 82 9.17 -21.31 4.28
CA GLN A 82 9.41 -20.28 3.29
C GLN A 82 10.21 -19.10 3.87
N VAL A 83 10.88 -18.39 2.97
CA VAL A 83 11.43 -17.07 3.20
C VAL A 83 10.48 -16.03 2.63
N HIS A 84 10.10 -15.06 3.46
CA HIS A 84 9.30 -13.91 3.10
C HIS A 84 10.22 -12.72 2.89
N LEU A 85 10.20 -12.18 1.67
CA LEU A 85 10.89 -10.97 1.28
C LEU A 85 9.88 -9.83 1.21
N ASN A 86 10.17 -8.69 1.83
CA ASN A 86 9.46 -7.45 1.62
C ASN A 86 10.48 -6.36 1.28
N ILE A 87 10.29 -5.70 0.15
CA ILE A 87 11.04 -4.52 -0.27
C ILE A 87 10.10 -3.34 -0.16
N ALA A 88 10.48 -2.32 0.60
CA ALA A 88 9.66 -1.13 0.82
C ALA A 88 10.39 0.11 0.30
N PHE A 89 9.67 0.95 -0.41
CA PHE A 89 10.11 2.24 -0.92
C PHE A 89 9.29 3.34 -0.25
N ASP A 90 9.88 4.52 -0.09
CA ASP A 90 9.11 5.72 0.25
C ASP A 90 8.10 6.00 -0.87
N ASN A 91 6.93 6.52 -0.52
CA ASN A 91 5.84 6.75 -1.48
C ASN A 91 5.07 8.02 -1.13
N VAL A 92 4.22 8.42 -2.04
CA VAL A 92 3.32 9.57 -1.89
C VAL A 92 2.29 9.34 -0.77
N ARG A 93 1.79 10.44 -0.23
CA ARG A 93 0.66 10.44 0.69
C ARG A 93 -0.66 10.23 -0.05
N SER A 94 -1.71 9.89 0.69
CA SER A 94 -3.06 9.70 0.14
C SER A 94 -3.65 10.96 -0.53
N SER A 95 -3.18 12.16 -0.13
CA SER A 95 -3.61 13.45 -0.68
C SER A 95 -2.78 13.97 -1.85
N ASP A 96 -1.64 13.35 -2.17
CA ASP A 96 -0.74 13.82 -3.24
C ASP A 96 -1.31 13.51 -4.64
N GLU A 97 -1.08 14.38 -5.60
CA GLU A 97 -1.56 14.19 -6.99
C GLU A 97 -0.91 13.00 -7.68
N ASP A 98 0.34 12.68 -7.35
CA ASP A 98 1.05 11.52 -7.90
C ASP A 98 0.48 10.17 -7.45
N ARG A 99 -0.49 10.15 -6.52
CA ARG A 99 -1.12 8.90 -6.06
C ARG A 99 -1.75 8.09 -7.19
N TYR A 100 -2.33 8.76 -8.18
CA TYR A 100 -2.95 8.09 -9.33
C TYR A 100 -1.91 7.39 -10.21
N ALA A 101 -0.79 8.05 -10.47
CA ALA A 101 0.34 7.42 -11.15
C ALA A 101 0.88 6.23 -10.36
N MET A 102 1.04 6.35 -9.04
CA MET A 102 1.52 5.26 -8.18
C MET A 102 0.54 4.08 -8.09
N TYR A 103 -0.77 4.31 -8.17
CA TYR A 103 -1.75 3.21 -8.30
C TYR A 103 -1.60 2.47 -9.62
N MET A 104 -1.43 3.19 -10.73
CA MET A 104 -1.20 2.58 -12.05
C MET A 104 0.15 1.86 -12.12
N ILE A 105 1.21 2.42 -11.53
CA ILE A 105 2.52 1.76 -11.39
C ILE A 105 2.38 0.45 -10.61
N ASN A 106 1.59 0.44 -9.53
CA ASN A 106 1.31 -0.78 -8.79
C ASN A 106 0.61 -1.83 -9.66
N SER A 107 -0.44 -1.45 -10.39
CA SER A 107 -1.16 -2.37 -11.28
C SER A 107 -0.22 -2.98 -12.33
N MET A 108 0.64 -2.17 -12.95
CA MET A 108 1.64 -2.60 -13.93
C MET A 108 2.70 -3.53 -13.32
N LEU A 109 3.21 -3.19 -12.11
CA LEU A 109 4.39 -3.85 -11.54
C LEU A 109 4.05 -5.18 -10.86
N GLY A 110 3.01 -5.21 -10.01
CA GLY A 110 2.71 -6.40 -9.20
C GLY A 110 1.26 -6.48 -8.70
N GLY A 111 0.35 -5.64 -9.19
CA GLY A 111 -1.03 -5.54 -8.69
C GLY A 111 -2.00 -6.57 -9.28
N ASN A 112 -1.62 -7.32 -10.30
CA ASN A 112 -2.48 -8.29 -10.97
C ASN A 112 -1.68 -9.39 -11.69
N LEU A 113 -2.38 -10.36 -12.28
CA LEU A 113 -1.78 -11.53 -12.95
C LEU A 113 -0.97 -11.18 -14.21
N ASN A 114 -1.25 -10.06 -14.86
CA ASN A 114 -0.53 -9.61 -16.05
C ASN A 114 0.63 -8.66 -15.72
N SER A 115 0.88 -8.43 -14.43
CA SER A 115 1.92 -7.53 -13.96
C SER A 115 3.32 -8.08 -14.22
N ARG A 116 4.30 -7.19 -14.35
CA ARG A 116 5.70 -7.55 -14.70
C ARG A 116 6.33 -8.53 -13.69
N LEU A 117 6.11 -8.32 -12.39
CA LEU A 117 6.62 -9.21 -11.35
C LEU A 117 5.98 -10.59 -11.44
N PHE A 118 4.65 -10.65 -11.59
CA PHE A 118 3.95 -11.91 -11.66
C PHE A 118 4.39 -12.71 -12.88
N GLN A 119 4.41 -12.09 -14.06
CA GLN A 119 4.83 -12.75 -15.30
C GLN A 119 6.29 -13.19 -15.23
N LYS A 120 7.20 -12.29 -14.88
CA LYS A 120 8.64 -12.58 -14.94
C LYS A 120 9.10 -13.56 -13.87
N VAL A 121 8.66 -13.40 -12.63
CA VAL A 121 9.21 -14.17 -11.50
C VAL A 121 8.43 -15.47 -11.29
N ARG A 122 7.09 -15.43 -11.43
CA ARG A 122 6.26 -16.59 -11.18
C ARG A 122 5.99 -17.42 -12.44
N GLU A 123 5.48 -16.83 -13.51
CA GLU A 123 5.05 -17.59 -14.70
C GLU A 123 6.24 -18.05 -15.55
N GLU A 124 7.17 -17.15 -15.88
CA GLU A 124 8.32 -17.50 -16.74
C GLU A 124 9.40 -18.30 -15.99
N ASN A 125 9.65 -18.00 -14.73
CA ASN A 125 10.77 -18.59 -13.98
C ASN A 125 10.32 -19.59 -12.89
N GLY A 126 9.05 -19.65 -12.51
CA GLY A 126 8.54 -20.61 -11.52
C GLY A 126 9.18 -20.49 -10.12
N LEU A 127 9.70 -19.30 -9.74
CA LEU A 127 10.54 -19.13 -8.55
C LEU A 127 9.74 -18.87 -7.27
N THR A 128 8.49 -18.47 -7.39
CA THR A 128 7.67 -18.10 -6.23
C THR A 128 6.20 -18.45 -6.47
N TYR A 129 5.50 -18.83 -5.40
CA TYR A 129 4.05 -18.98 -5.46
C TYR A 129 3.32 -17.65 -5.26
N SER A 130 3.88 -16.76 -4.45
CA SER A 130 3.28 -15.46 -4.15
C SER A 130 4.28 -14.34 -4.40
N ILE A 131 3.96 -13.50 -5.37
CA ILE A 131 4.64 -12.22 -5.62
C ILE A 131 3.62 -11.18 -6.01
N TYR A 132 3.68 -10.00 -5.37
CA TYR A 132 2.80 -8.87 -5.66
C TYR A 132 3.39 -7.56 -5.13
N SER A 133 2.86 -6.46 -5.61
CA SER A 133 3.12 -5.13 -5.04
C SER A 133 1.83 -4.49 -4.52
N TYR A 134 1.98 -3.54 -3.61
CA TYR A 134 0.85 -2.76 -3.09
C TYR A 134 1.29 -1.40 -2.54
N ASN A 135 0.38 -0.43 -2.62
CA ASN A 135 0.54 0.87 -1.99
C ASN A 135 -0.06 0.87 -0.58
N SER A 136 0.68 1.44 0.38
CA SER A 136 0.19 1.79 1.71
C SER A 136 0.32 3.30 1.87
N MET A 137 -0.72 4.04 1.49
CA MET A 137 -0.74 5.50 1.54
C MET A 137 -1.61 5.95 2.70
N CYS A 138 -1.06 6.83 3.53
CA CYS A 138 -1.73 7.49 4.65
C CYS A 138 -1.62 9.01 4.50
N ASP A 139 -2.25 9.77 5.40
CA ASP A 139 -2.29 11.23 5.33
C ASP A 139 -0.92 11.90 5.46
N LEU A 140 0.01 11.29 6.21
CA LEU A 140 1.31 11.87 6.51
C LEU A 140 2.48 11.22 5.77
N ALA A 141 2.32 9.99 5.30
CA ALA A 141 3.36 9.23 4.60
C ALA A 141 2.76 8.14 3.74
N GLY A 142 3.56 7.60 2.82
CA GLY A 142 3.23 6.42 2.04
C GLY A 142 4.38 5.45 1.94
N LEU A 143 4.06 4.19 1.69
CA LEU A 143 5.04 3.17 1.34
C LEU A 143 4.54 2.41 0.11
N PHE A 144 5.48 2.09 -0.78
CA PHE A 144 5.25 1.14 -1.86
C PHE A 144 5.97 -0.16 -1.51
N HIS A 145 5.27 -1.26 -1.56
CA HIS A 145 5.79 -2.56 -1.16
C HIS A 145 5.86 -3.53 -2.33
N ILE A 146 6.91 -4.32 -2.38
CA ILE A 146 6.99 -5.55 -3.16
C ILE A 146 7.17 -6.70 -2.19
N TYR A 147 6.26 -7.65 -2.23
CA TYR A 147 6.30 -8.86 -1.41
C TYR A 147 6.49 -10.09 -2.27
N ALA A 148 7.32 -11.01 -1.79
CA ALA A 148 7.46 -12.34 -2.38
C ALA A 148 7.68 -13.39 -1.28
N SER A 149 7.19 -14.63 -1.51
CA SER A 149 7.49 -15.78 -0.67
C SER A 149 8.03 -16.93 -1.52
N MET A 150 9.17 -17.48 -1.10
CA MET A 150 9.91 -18.48 -1.86
C MET A 150 10.70 -19.42 -0.95
N SER A 151 11.31 -20.45 -1.52
CA SER A 151 12.31 -21.26 -0.82
C SER A 151 13.61 -20.48 -0.59
N ALA A 152 14.41 -20.88 0.40
CA ALA A 152 15.69 -20.24 0.69
C ALA A 152 16.63 -20.23 -0.55
N ALA A 153 16.66 -21.34 -1.29
CA ALA A 153 17.49 -21.49 -2.50
C ALA A 153 17.12 -20.53 -3.64
N GLN A 154 15.86 -20.11 -3.72
CA GLN A 154 15.36 -19.21 -4.76
C GLN A 154 15.47 -17.72 -4.39
N THR A 155 15.73 -17.42 -3.11
CA THR A 155 15.65 -16.04 -2.58
C THR A 155 16.56 -15.08 -3.32
N GLU A 156 17.80 -15.48 -3.61
CA GLU A 156 18.77 -14.63 -4.32
C GLU A 156 18.25 -14.29 -5.73
N ARG A 157 17.82 -15.30 -6.47
CA ARG A 157 17.35 -15.11 -7.85
C ARG A 157 16.08 -14.26 -7.93
N VAL A 158 15.15 -14.46 -6.99
CA VAL A 158 13.94 -13.61 -6.90
C VAL A 158 14.32 -12.17 -6.59
N TYR A 159 15.24 -11.95 -5.66
CA TYR A 159 15.74 -10.62 -5.33
C TYR A 159 16.38 -9.92 -6.55
N GLU A 160 17.24 -10.61 -7.29
CA GLU A 160 17.88 -10.09 -8.49
C GLU A 160 16.83 -9.71 -9.56
N LEU A 161 15.90 -10.62 -9.88
CA LEU A 161 14.87 -10.37 -10.89
C LEU A 161 13.96 -9.17 -10.54
N ILE A 162 13.62 -9.00 -9.26
CA ILE A 162 12.84 -7.83 -8.84
C ILE A 162 13.60 -6.54 -9.15
N PHE A 163 14.91 -6.50 -8.84
CA PHE A 163 15.70 -5.30 -9.10
C PHE A 163 16.06 -5.12 -10.58
N ASP A 164 16.22 -6.19 -11.35
CA ASP A 164 16.38 -6.12 -12.81
C ASP A 164 15.17 -5.42 -13.45
N ILE A 165 13.94 -5.78 -13.01
CA ILE A 165 12.70 -5.14 -13.50
C ILE A 165 12.64 -3.66 -13.08
N ILE A 166 13.03 -3.33 -11.85
CA ILE A 166 13.04 -1.95 -11.35
C ILE A 166 14.10 -1.12 -12.11
N ASP A 167 15.28 -1.67 -12.30
CA ASP A 167 16.38 -1.00 -13.01
C ASP A 167 16.01 -0.75 -14.47
N GLU A 168 15.39 -1.74 -15.14
CA GLU A 168 14.85 -1.57 -16.50
C GLU A 168 13.80 -0.46 -16.58
N LEU A 169 12.86 -0.41 -15.62
CA LEU A 169 11.84 0.63 -15.55
C LEU A 169 12.44 2.02 -15.30
N ASN A 170 13.47 2.13 -14.46
CA ASN A 170 14.16 3.39 -14.22
C ASN A 170 14.92 3.89 -15.45
N GLU A 171 15.54 2.97 -16.20
CA GLU A 171 16.33 3.29 -17.40
C GLU A 171 15.44 3.66 -18.58
N LYS A 172 14.45 2.81 -18.91
CA LYS A 172 13.65 2.93 -20.14
C LYS A 172 12.31 3.63 -19.92
N GLY A 173 11.74 3.55 -18.69
CA GLY A 173 10.36 3.95 -18.44
C GLY A 173 9.36 3.03 -19.14
N ILE A 174 8.17 3.59 -19.43
CA ILE A 174 7.16 3.00 -20.30
C ILE A 174 6.91 3.94 -21.49
N ASP A 175 6.34 3.41 -22.56
CA ASP A 175 5.92 4.21 -23.72
C ASP A 175 4.44 4.64 -23.64
N GLY A 176 4.01 5.45 -24.64
CA GLY A 176 2.65 5.98 -24.71
C GLY A 176 1.59 4.89 -24.89
N ASP A 177 1.93 3.82 -25.64
CA ASP A 177 1.00 2.71 -25.88
C ASP A 177 0.77 1.88 -24.63
N GLU A 178 1.81 1.66 -23.82
CA GLU A 178 1.68 0.98 -22.54
C GLU A 178 0.85 1.82 -21.57
N LEU A 179 1.11 3.13 -21.45
CA LEU A 179 0.30 4.03 -20.63
C LEU A 179 -1.17 4.01 -21.06
N PHE A 180 -1.44 4.01 -22.35
CA PHE A 180 -2.82 3.95 -22.88
C PHE A 180 -3.53 2.65 -22.48
N ARG A 181 -2.84 1.50 -22.58
CA ARG A 181 -3.38 0.20 -22.12
C ARG A 181 -3.65 0.21 -20.62
N LEU A 182 -2.73 0.74 -19.81
CA LEU A 182 -2.90 0.86 -18.35
C LEU A 182 -4.11 1.72 -17.97
N LYS A 183 -4.32 2.87 -18.64
CA LYS A 183 -5.50 3.72 -18.42
C LYS A 183 -6.79 2.97 -18.72
N LYS A 184 -6.86 2.24 -19.83
CA LYS A 184 -8.02 1.43 -20.16
C LYS A 184 -8.30 0.35 -19.12
N GLN A 185 -7.26 -0.37 -18.70
CA GLN A 185 -7.36 -1.40 -17.67
C GLN A 185 -7.84 -0.81 -16.34
N THR A 186 -7.26 0.30 -15.89
CA THR A 186 -7.67 1.00 -14.67
C THR A 186 -9.13 1.42 -14.71
N LYS A 187 -9.59 1.96 -15.85
CA LYS A 187 -11.01 2.31 -16.02
C LYS A 187 -11.91 1.10 -15.85
N ILE A 188 -11.57 -0.05 -16.46
CA ILE A 188 -12.34 -1.29 -16.33
C ILE A 188 -12.36 -1.76 -14.89
N GLU A 189 -11.21 -1.75 -14.20
CA GLU A 189 -11.10 -2.15 -12.78
C GLU A 189 -11.96 -1.26 -11.87
N LEU A 190 -11.99 0.06 -12.11
CA LEU A 190 -12.83 1.00 -11.37
C LEU A 190 -14.32 0.73 -11.58
N VAL A 191 -14.74 0.51 -12.83
CA VAL A 191 -16.15 0.23 -13.16
C VAL A 191 -16.59 -1.08 -12.51
N LEU A 192 -15.84 -2.17 -12.70
CA LEU A 192 -16.15 -3.46 -12.10
C LEU A 192 -16.11 -3.41 -10.56
N GLY A 193 -15.13 -2.67 -10.01
CA GLY A 193 -15.02 -2.47 -8.57
C GLY A 193 -16.22 -1.72 -7.97
N SER A 194 -16.83 -0.81 -8.71
CA SER A 194 -17.97 0.00 -8.26
C SER A 194 -19.30 -0.78 -8.21
N GLU A 195 -19.40 -1.93 -8.88
CA GLU A 195 -20.61 -2.78 -8.84
C GLU A 195 -20.84 -3.36 -7.44
N ALA A 196 -19.78 -3.56 -6.66
CA ALA A 196 -19.91 -4.04 -5.29
C ALA A 196 -20.15 -2.87 -4.31
N ALA A 197 -21.32 -2.81 -3.70
CA ALA A 197 -21.67 -1.77 -2.70
C ALA A 197 -20.65 -1.69 -1.55
N SER A 198 -20.07 -2.82 -1.12
CA SER A 198 -19.02 -2.86 -0.10
C SER A 198 -17.76 -2.09 -0.52
N ASN A 199 -17.34 -2.17 -1.79
CA ASN A 199 -16.22 -1.40 -2.29
C ASN A 199 -16.53 0.09 -2.32
N THR A 200 -17.73 0.45 -2.76
CA THR A 200 -18.21 1.84 -2.79
C THR A 200 -18.20 2.46 -1.40
N VAL A 201 -18.76 1.76 -0.39
CA VAL A 201 -18.73 2.20 1.02
C VAL A 201 -17.31 2.49 1.50
N LEU A 202 -16.38 1.54 1.28
CA LEU A 202 -15.00 1.67 1.73
C LEU A 202 -14.24 2.76 1.00
N ASN A 203 -14.43 2.87 -0.31
CA ASN A 203 -13.77 3.88 -1.13
C ASN A 203 -14.25 5.28 -0.78
N ASN A 204 -15.57 5.49 -0.62
CA ASN A 204 -16.15 6.76 -0.20
C ASN A 204 -15.61 7.19 1.16
N ALA A 205 -15.59 6.28 2.15
CA ALA A 205 -15.06 6.56 3.48
C ALA A 205 -13.57 6.94 3.43
N LYS A 206 -12.74 6.16 2.73
CA LYS A 206 -11.29 6.41 2.60
C LYS A 206 -11.02 7.73 1.89
N THR A 207 -11.73 7.99 0.79
CA THR A 207 -11.55 9.22 0.00
C THR A 207 -11.95 10.44 0.83
N PHE A 208 -13.10 10.38 1.51
CA PHE A 208 -13.55 11.46 2.38
C PHE A 208 -12.55 11.73 3.51
N LEU A 209 -12.03 10.70 4.17
CA LEU A 209 -11.04 10.87 5.24
C LEU A 209 -9.74 11.50 4.75
N SER A 210 -9.32 11.22 3.52
CA SER A 210 -8.04 11.71 2.97
C SER A 210 -8.15 13.07 2.26
N THR A 211 -9.31 13.39 1.67
CA THR A 211 -9.48 14.58 0.82
C THR A 211 -10.57 15.54 1.31
N GLY A 212 -11.40 15.13 2.27
CA GLY A 212 -12.56 15.89 2.76
C GLY A 212 -13.79 15.82 1.84
N SER A 213 -13.75 15.05 0.75
CA SER A 213 -14.85 14.92 -0.21
C SER A 213 -14.97 13.48 -0.72
N VAL A 214 -16.17 13.12 -1.19
CA VAL A 214 -16.39 11.89 -1.95
C VAL A 214 -16.15 12.19 -3.41
N ILE A 215 -15.43 11.32 -4.11
CA ILE A 215 -15.14 11.42 -5.54
C ILE A 215 -16.03 10.44 -6.29
N SER A 216 -16.75 10.90 -7.30
CA SER A 216 -17.56 10.06 -8.18
C SER A 216 -16.69 9.12 -9.02
N LEU A 217 -17.31 8.09 -9.61
CA LEU A 217 -16.60 7.18 -10.52
C LEU A 217 -16.05 7.94 -11.74
N ASP A 218 -16.81 8.87 -12.30
CA ASP A 218 -16.39 9.64 -13.47
C ASP A 218 -15.20 10.56 -13.13
N GLU A 219 -15.25 11.26 -12.01
CA GLU A 219 -14.12 12.05 -11.51
C GLU A 219 -12.87 11.19 -11.24
N ALA A 220 -13.04 9.99 -10.66
CA ALA A 220 -11.92 9.07 -10.49
C ALA A 220 -11.30 8.67 -11.84
N VAL A 221 -12.13 8.35 -12.84
CA VAL A 221 -11.67 8.03 -14.20
C VAL A 221 -10.95 9.22 -14.84
N GLU A 222 -11.43 10.43 -14.64
CA GLU A 222 -10.78 11.66 -15.16
C GLU A 222 -9.39 11.85 -14.54
N HIS A 223 -9.23 11.67 -13.25
CA HIS A 223 -7.93 11.74 -12.58
C HIS A 223 -6.91 10.75 -13.15
N TYR A 224 -7.31 9.49 -13.36
CA TYR A 224 -6.41 8.51 -14.00
C TYR A 224 -6.11 8.84 -15.47
N ASN A 225 -7.08 9.38 -16.22
CA ASN A 225 -6.88 9.80 -17.58
C ASN A 225 -5.94 11.02 -17.69
N ALA A 226 -5.93 11.88 -16.67
CA ALA A 226 -5.07 13.07 -16.62
C ALA A 226 -3.58 12.73 -16.39
N VAL A 227 -3.25 11.53 -15.89
CA VAL A 227 -1.85 11.11 -15.69
C VAL A 227 -1.10 11.15 -17.02
N THR A 228 -0.03 11.94 -17.09
CA THR A 228 0.81 12.06 -18.29
C THR A 228 1.93 11.01 -18.29
N LEU A 229 2.49 10.73 -19.48
CA LEU A 229 3.63 9.83 -19.62
C LEU A 229 4.86 10.35 -18.86
N GLU A 230 5.07 11.67 -18.89
CA GLU A 230 6.15 12.32 -18.15
C GLU A 230 5.98 12.15 -16.65
N GLN A 231 4.77 12.40 -16.11
CA GLN A 231 4.44 12.20 -14.69
C GLN A 231 4.66 10.75 -14.29
N PHE A 232 4.15 9.79 -15.07
CA PHE A 232 4.27 8.37 -14.78
C PHE A 232 5.75 7.93 -14.70
N ASN A 233 6.55 8.25 -15.72
CA ASN A 233 7.97 7.91 -15.77
C ASN A 233 8.79 8.66 -14.72
N ARG A 234 8.43 9.89 -14.37
CA ARG A 234 9.02 10.63 -13.26
C ARG A 234 8.74 9.92 -11.92
N CYS A 235 7.51 9.45 -11.68
CA CYS A 235 7.17 8.72 -10.47
C CYS A 235 7.98 7.43 -10.32
N ILE A 236 8.18 6.65 -11.39
CA ILE A 236 9.06 5.47 -11.38
C ILE A 236 10.46 5.87 -10.90
N ARG A 237 11.08 6.85 -11.55
CA ARG A 237 12.45 7.31 -11.23
C ARG A 237 12.59 7.96 -9.85
N THR A 238 11.52 8.51 -9.31
CA THR A 238 11.53 9.16 -7.99
C THR A 238 11.37 8.15 -6.85
N TYR A 239 10.41 7.24 -6.98
CA TYR A 239 9.96 6.38 -5.87
C TYR A 239 10.51 4.96 -5.93
N LEU A 240 10.71 4.37 -7.12
CA LEU A 240 11.22 3.00 -7.23
C LEU A 240 12.75 2.97 -7.38
N ARG A 241 13.45 3.46 -6.37
CA ARG A 241 14.91 3.56 -6.36
C ARG A 241 15.55 2.52 -5.45
N LYS A 242 16.43 1.69 -6.01
CA LYS A 242 17.21 0.67 -5.28
C LYS A 242 18.04 1.24 -4.15
N ASP A 243 18.66 2.42 -4.37
CA ASP A 243 19.47 3.12 -3.38
C ASP A 243 18.64 3.71 -2.21
N LYS A 244 17.32 3.76 -2.32
CA LYS A 244 16.41 4.32 -1.32
C LYS A 244 15.40 3.31 -0.74
N CYS A 245 15.54 2.02 -1.01
CA CYS A 245 14.62 1.03 -0.47
C CYS A 245 15.07 0.44 0.87
N SER A 246 14.12 -0.09 1.62
CA SER A 246 14.34 -0.99 2.75
C SER A 246 14.06 -2.43 2.33
N VAL A 247 14.80 -3.36 2.90
CA VAL A 247 14.65 -4.80 2.62
C VAL A 247 14.47 -5.56 3.93
N CYS A 248 13.46 -6.40 3.97
CA CYS A 248 13.19 -7.28 5.11
C CYS A 248 13.05 -8.73 4.64
N LEU A 249 13.83 -9.62 5.26
CA LEU A 249 13.80 -11.07 5.05
C LEU A 249 13.39 -11.75 6.36
N VAL A 250 12.37 -12.58 6.34
CA VAL A 250 11.92 -13.36 7.51
C VAL A 250 11.62 -14.78 7.08
N GLY A 251 12.13 -15.76 7.83
CA GLY A 251 11.90 -17.18 7.56
C GLY A 251 13.16 -18.01 7.75
N ASN A 252 13.30 -19.10 7.00
CA ASN A 252 14.51 -19.93 7.03
C ASN A 252 15.64 -19.25 6.24
N VAL A 253 16.17 -18.16 6.80
CA VAL A 253 17.25 -17.36 6.18
C VAL A 253 18.65 -17.92 6.40
N LYS A 254 18.81 -19.10 7.04
CA LYS A 254 20.13 -19.71 7.28
C LYS A 254 20.83 -20.08 5.98
N ASP A 255 20.06 -20.55 5.00
CA ASP A 255 20.56 -21.00 3.71
C ASP A 255 20.47 -19.89 2.62
N VAL A 256 20.11 -18.67 3.02
CA VAL A 256 20.07 -17.50 2.14
C VAL A 256 21.42 -16.77 2.20
N PRO A 257 22.02 -16.35 1.08
CA PRO A 257 23.26 -15.58 1.06
C PRO A 257 23.02 -14.11 1.48
N VAL A 258 22.54 -13.92 2.72
CA VAL A 258 22.11 -12.63 3.28
C VAL A 258 23.20 -11.55 3.17
N SER A 259 24.47 -11.94 3.40
CA SER A 259 25.61 -11.00 3.29
C SER A 259 25.79 -10.47 1.87
N LYS A 260 25.60 -11.32 0.85
CA LYS A 260 25.65 -10.92 -0.56
C LYS A 260 24.50 -9.98 -0.90
N LEU A 261 23.26 -10.32 -0.52
CA LEU A 261 22.10 -9.46 -0.75
C LEU A 261 22.24 -8.10 -0.06
N LYS A 262 22.76 -8.08 1.18
CA LYS A 262 23.06 -6.85 1.91
C LYS A 262 24.16 -6.04 1.23
N GLY A 263 25.18 -6.69 0.67
CA GLY A 263 26.22 -6.05 -0.13
C GLY A 263 25.66 -5.36 -1.37
N HIS A 264 24.82 -6.04 -2.15
CA HIS A 264 24.13 -5.45 -3.31
C HIS A 264 23.26 -4.25 -2.91
N TRP A 265 22.52 -4.36 -1.79
CA TRP A 265 21.71 -3.26 -1.27
C TRP A 265 22.58 -2.08 -0.78
N SER A 266 23.73 -2.32 -0.15
CA SER A 266 24.62 -1.26 0.34
C SER A 266 25.35 -0.54 -0.80
N ASN A 267 25.82 -1.28 -1.82
CA ASN A 267 26.57 -0.73 -2.94
C ASN A 267 25.72 0.15 -3.86
N SER A 268 24.38 0.01 -3.83
CA SER A 268 23.48 0.91 -4.56
C SER A 268 23.56 2.38 -4.10
N GLN A 269 24.29 2.70 -3.02
CA GLN A 269 24.53 4.07 -2.57
C GLN A 269 25.69 4.78 -3.31
N SER A 270 26.61 4.02 -3.93
CA SER A 270 27.86 4.58 -4.49
C SER A 270 27.70 5.13 -5.90
N THR A 271 26.56 4.98 -6.53
CA THR A 271 26.30 5.34 -7.94
C THR A 271 25.29 6.48 -8.13
N ALA A 272 24.93 7.21 -7.06
CA ALA A 272 23.98 8.32 -7.10
C ALA A 272 24.64 9.68 -6.95
#